data_d8b690ca041cbf4e199fecdc49bd0a05
#
_entry.id   d8b690ca041cbf4e199fecdc49bd0a05
#
_cell.length_a   1.000
_cell.length_b   1.000
_cell.length_c   1.000
_cell.angle_alpha   90.00
_cell.angle_beta   90.00
_cell.angle_gamma   90.00
#
_symmetry.space_group_name_H-M   'P 1'
#
loop_
_entity.id
_entity.type
_entity.pdbx_description
1 polymer ?
#
loop_
_entity_poly.entity_id
_entity_poly.type
_entity_poly.pdbx_seq_one_letter_code
_entity_poly.pdbx_strand_id
1 'polypeptide(L)'
;TVYLGMIGDIMHPGYINIINKATEYGDVIIGLFTDKAIANHRRLPYLTWEQRKNVVESIRNVSRVVPQDDWSYVSNLLKYKPDYIIHGDDWQVGPDKYIRDEVFKVMEKLGGEVIEIPYTQNISASGIKQEIDALGVTPQMRLSSLRRLIAAKPIVRILESHNGLTGLIAEHTKVEVNGQEREFDGMWASSLTDSTSKGKPDIEAVDLTTRLHDLNDTLEVTTKPVIFDGDTGGKIEHFGFTVRTLERLGISCVIIEDKVGLKQNSLFGTDAVQTQDTIEGFQAKIRAGKEAQITRDFMIVSRCESLIAGKTVDDALERCHAYVEAGTDGIMIHSKEKSGEDIKEFCLRFREKNAHTPIIVVPTTYNQFTDCLLYTSPSPRDRG
;
A
#
# COMPACT_ATOMS: atom_id res chain seq x y z
N THR A 1 -13.18 13.57 -32.17
CA THR A 1 -12.71 12.61 -31.12
C THR A 1 -13.34 12.96 -29.79
N VAL A 2 -13.65 11.93 -28.99
CA VAL A 2 -14.32 12.05 -27.69
C VAL A 2 -13.42 11.50 -26.61
N TYR A 3 -13.23 12.23 -25.52
CA TYR A 3 -12.49 11.76 -24.35
C TYR A 3 -13.45 11.39 -23.23
N LEU A 4 -13.22 10.25 -22.58
CA LEU A 4 -14.00 9.74 -21.45
C LEU A 4 -13.05 9.16 -20.39
N GLY A 5 -13.01 9.77 -19.20
CA GLY A 5 -12.23 9.28 -18.08
C GLY A 5 -12.99 8.23 -17.26
N MET A 6 -12.32 7.15 -16.87
CA MET A 6 -12.91 6.13 -16.00
C MET A 6 -11.90 5.34 -15.16
N ILE A 7 -12.36 4.82 -14.02
CA ILE A 7 -11.59 3.86 -13.21
C ILE A 7 -11.66 2.46 -13.83
N GLY A 8 -12.83 2.03 -14.30
CA GLY A 8 -13.02 0.79 -15.04
C GLY A 8 -12.76 -0.51 -14.24
N ASP A 9 -12.94 -0.50 -12.91
CA ASP A 9 -12.67 -1.66 -12.04
C ASP A 9 -13.77 -2.73 -12.14
N ILE A 10 -14.98 -2.33 -11.82
CA ILE A 10 -16.18 -3.17 -11.93
C ILE A 10 -17.00 -2.65 -13.09
N MET A 11 -16.91 -3.32 -14.23
CA MET A 11 -17.68 -2.93 -15.40
C MET A 11 -19.17 -3.26 -15.18
N HIS A 12 -20.00 -2.25 -15.34
CA HIS A 12 -21.46 -2.34 -15.18
C HIS A 12 -22.18 -1.59 -16.30
N PRO A 13 -23.50 -1.80 -16.48
CA PRO A 13 -24.25 -1.15 -17.57
C PRO A 13 -24.08 0.37 -17.68
N GLY A 14 -23.84 1.08 -16.55
CA GLY A 14 -23.60 2.52 -16.57
C GLY A 14 -22.36 2.91 -17.40
N TYR A 15 -21.27 2.17 -17.31
CA TYR A 15 -20.10 2.39 -18.16
C TYR A 15 -20.39 2.12 -19.64
N ILE A 16 -21.14 1.06 -19.93
CA ILE A 16 -21.50 0.73 -21.31
C ILE A 16 -22.43 1.81 -21.91
N ASN A 17 -23.38 2.32 -21.13
CA ASN A 17 -24.32 3.36 -21.57
C ASN A 17 -23.56 4.65 -21.92
N ILE A 18 -22.62 5.09 -21.07
CA ILE A 18 -21.86 6.33 -21.33
C ILE A 18 -20.91 6.15 -22.54
N ILE A 19 -20.28 4.98 -22.71
CA ILE A 19 -19.45 4.66 -23.88
C ILE A 19 -20.30 4.69 -25.15
N ASN A 20 -21.46 4.02 -25.15
CA ASN A 20 -22.36 4.03 -26.31
C ASN A 20 -22.81 5.44 -26.64
N LYS A 21 -23.14 6.25 -25.63
CA LYS A 21 -23.54 7.66 -25.87
C LYS A 21 -22.37 8.47 -26.44
N ALA A 22 -21.15 8.21 -26.00
CA ALA A 22 -19.95 8.88 -26.49
C ALA A 22 -19.74 8.64 -28.01
N THR A 23 -20.12 7.49 -28.54
CA THR A 23 -19.98 7.20 -29.97
C THR A 23 -20.83 8.07 -30.89
N GLU A 24 -21.90 8.68 -30.36
CA GLU A 24 -22.70 9.64 -31.13
C GLU A 24 -21.93 10.92 -31.48
N TYR A 25 -20.83 11.19 -30.76
CA TYR A 25 -20.00 12.40 -30.90
C TYR A 25 -18.67 12.11 -31.62
N GLY A 26 -18.28 10.84 -31.81
CA GLY A 26 -17.08 10.47 -32.56
C GLY A 26 -16.31 9.30 -31.96
N ASP A 27 -15.05 9.16 -32.37
CA ASP A 27 -14.13 8.10 -31.89
C ASP A 27 -13.82 8.27 -30.42
N VAL A 28 -14.05 7.20 -29.63
CA VAL A 28 -13.97 7.24 -28.17
C VAL A 28 -12.56 6.87 -27.68
N ILE A 29 -11.91 7.84 -27.02
CA ILE A 29 -10.65 7.64 -26.29
C ILE A 29 -10.98 7.52 -24.80
N ILE A 30 -10.62 6.38 -24.19
CA ILE A 30 -10.77 6.18 -22.76
C ILE A 30 -9.50 6.57 -22.02
N GLY A 31 -9.58 7.57 -21.15
CA GLY A 31 -8.57 7.86 -20.13
C GLY A 31 -8.77 6.95 -18.93
N LEU A 32 -8.02 5.85 -18.87
CA LEU A 32 -8.15 4.87 -17.78
C LEU A 32 -7.23 5.27 -16.63
N PHE A 33 -7.80 5.62 -15.47
CA PHE A 33 -7.04 6.04 -14.31
C PHE A 33 -6.04 4.97 -13.87
N THR A 34 -4.77 5.35 -13.72
CA THR A 34 -3.72 4.47 -13.20
C THR A 34 -3.89 4.24 -11.69
N ASP A 35 -3.31 3.15 -11.18
CA ASP A 35 -3.33 2.88 -9.73
C ASP A 35 -2.70 4.05 -8.96
N LYS A 36 -1.68 4.70 -9.52
CA LYS A 36 -1.04 5.89 -8.95
C LYS A 36 -2.01 7.08 -8.86
N ALA A 37 -2.77 7.35 -9.90
CA ALA A 37 -3.76 8.44 -9.90
C ALA A 37 -4.86 8.20 -8.86
N ILE A 38 -5.29 6.95 -8.70
CA ILE A 38 -6.38 6.58 -7.77
C ILE A 38 -5.93 6.58 -6.31
N ALA A 39 -4.73 6.07 -6.02
CA ALA A 39 -4.26 5.76 -4.67
C ALA A 39 -4.26 6.95 -3.68
N ASN A 40 -4.13 8.19 -4.19
CA ASN A 40 -4.13 9.40 -3.37
C ASN A 40 -5.54 9.94 -3.06
N HIS A 41 -6.56 9.43 -3.75
CA HIS A 41 -7.94 9.93 -3.66
C HIS A 41 -8.93 8.86 -3.18
N ARG A 42 -8.69 7.60 -3.53
CA ARG A 42 -9.58 6.46 -3.23
C ARG A 42 -8.77 5.19 -2.96
N ARG A 43 -9.41 4.17 -2.39
CA ARG A 43 -8.83 2.83 -2.30
C ARG A 43 -8.54 2.28 -3.69
N LEU A 44 -7.47 1.49 -3.78
CA LEU A 44 -7.10 0.85 -5.06
C LEU A 44 -8.24 0.00 -5.62
N PRO A 45 -8.36 -0.07 -6.95
CA PRO A 45 -9.24 -1.01 -7.64
C PRO A 45 -8.87 -2.46 -7.30
N TYR A 46 -9.83 -3.38 -7.42
CA TYR A 46 -9.56 -4.81 -7.29
C TYR A 46 -8.63 -5.30 -8.39
N LEU A 47 -8.89 -4.89 -9.63
CA LEU A 47 -8.08 -5.22 -10.78
C LEU A 47 -6.90 -4.25 -10.93
N THR A 48 -5.75 -4.76 -11.37
CA THR A 48 -4.61 -3.94 -11.74
C THR A 48 -4.92 -3.09 -12.97
N TRP A 49 -4.15 -2.02 -13.20
CA TRP A 49 -4.34 -1.19 -14.39
C TRP A 49 -4.31 -1.98 -15.69
N GLU A 50 -3.38 -2.94 -15.85
CA GLU A 50 -3.29 -3.79 -17.03
C GLU A 50 -4.53 -4.68 -17.21
N GLN A 51 -5.04 -5.25 -16.12
CA GLN A 51 -6.28 -6.06 -16.16
C GLN A 51 -7.48 -5.22 -16.57
N ARG A 52 -7.63 -4.02 -15.96
CA ARG A 52 -8.70 -3.08 -16.30
C ARG A 52 -8.60 -2.62 -17.76
N LYS A 53 -7.38 -2.31 -18.22
CA LYS A 53 -7.09 -1.93 -19.60
C LYS A 53 -7.54 -3.02 -20.58
N ASN A 54 -7.16 -4.28 -20.36
CA ASN A 54 -7.55 -5.40 -21.21
C ASN A 54 -9.08 -5.56 -21.33
N VAL A 55 -9.80 -5.34 -20.22
CA VAL A 55 -11.27 -5.39 -20.22
C VAL A 55 -11.84 -4.23 -21.05
N VAL A 56 -11.38 -3.00 -20.78
CA VAL A 56 -11.90 -1.79 -21.43
C VAL A 56 -11.57 -1.74 -22.93
N GLU A 57 -10.37 -2.17 -23.33
CA GLU A 57 -9.97 -2.27 -24.75
C GLU A 57 -10.82 -3.29 -25.54
N SER A 58 -11.38 -4.29 -24.84
CA SER A 58 -12.23 -5.31 -25.45
C SER A 58 -13.68 -4.84 -25.65
N ILE A 59 -14.04 -3.68 -25.13
CA ILE A 59 -15.39 -3.13 -25.28
C ILE A 59 -15.56 -2.62 -26.70
N ARG A 60 -16.62 -3.08 -27.37
CA ARG A 60 -17.02 -2.53 -28.69
C ARG A 60 -17.19 -1.01 -28.56
N ASN A 61 -16.76 -0.27 -29.55
CA ASN A 61 -16.88 1.19 -29.63
C ASN A 61 -15.80 1.97 -28.82
N VAL A 62 -14.87 1.31 -28.16
CA VAL A 62 -13.66 1.94 -27.63
C VAL A 62 -12.60 1.95 -28.73
N SER A 63 -12.21 3.14 -29.17
CA SER A 63 -11.19 3.28 -30.23
C SER A 63 -9.77 3.20 -29.67
N ARG A 64 -9.58 3.66 -28.44
CA ARG A 64 -8.28 3.69 -27.78
C ARG A 64 -8.39 3.82 -26.27
N VAL A 65 -7.52 3.10 -25.54
CA VAL A 65 -7.34 3.29 -24.09
C VAL A 65 -5.96 3.90 -23.82
N VAL A 66 -5.93 4.96 -23.02
CA VAL A 66 -4.71 5.70 -22.65
C VAL A 66 -4.61 5.82 -21.12
N PRO A 67 -3.40 5.86 -20.54
CA PRO A 67 -3.25 6.08 -19.12
C PRO A 67 -3.71 7.48 -18.73
N GLN A 68 -4.44 7.57 -17.62
CA GLN A 68 -4.79 8.79 -16.90
C GLN A 68 -3.99 8.81 -15.62
N ASP A 69 -2.82 9.46 -15.63
CA ASP A 69 -1.85 9.43 -14.55
C ASP A 69 -2.15 10.41 -13.42
N ASP A 70 -2.97 11.41 -13.69
CA ASP A 70 -3.42 12.43 -12.74
C ASP A 70 -4.91 12.28 -12.46
N TRP A 71 -5.36 12.70 -11.27
CA TRP A 71 -6.79 12.79 -10.95
C TRP A 71 -7.48 13.90 -11.77
N SER A 72 -6.75 14.98 -12.08
CA SER A 72 -7.16 16.01 -13.04
C SER A 72 -7.05 15.53 -14.48
N TYR A 73 -8.00 15.88 -15.31
CA TYR A 73 -8.02 15.54 -16.74
C TYR A 73 -7.11 16.44 -17.61
N VAL A 74 -6.63 17.56 -17.06
CA VAL A 74 -5.96 18.65 -17.80
C VAL A 74 -4.81 18.14 -18.68
N SER A 75 -3.92 17.30 -18.12
CA SER A 75 -2.75 16.76 -18.83
C SER A 75 -3.14 16.02 -20.10
N ASN A 76 -4.15 15.14 -20.01
CA ASN A 76 -4.61 14.34 -21.12
C ASN A 76 -5.44 15.17 -22.13
N LEU A 77 -6.25 16.10 -21.67
CA LEU A 77 -6.99 16.99 -22.56
C LEU A 77 -6.06 17.87 -23.41
N LEU A 78 -5.01 18.42 -22.82
CA LEU A 78 -3.98 19.18 -23.55
C LEU A 78 -3.19 18.31 -24.54
N LYS A 79 -2.94 17.03 -24.19
CA LYS A 79 -2.19 16.09 -25.02
C LYS A 79 -2.99 15.56 -26.21
N TYR A 80 -4.24 15.15 -25.97
CA TYR A 80 -5.07 14.49 -26.99
C TYR A 80 -5.99 15.43 -27.74
N LYS A 81 -6.28 16.63 -27.18
CA LYS A 81 -7.10 17.70 -27.74
C LYS A 81 -8.39 17.16 -28.33
N PRO A 82 -9.24 16.50 -27.54
CA PRO A 82 -10.49 15.96 -28.04
C PRO A 82 -11.47 17.09 -28.39
N ASP A 83 -12.36 16.85 -29.35
CA ASP A 83 -13.44 17.78 -29.67
C ASP A 83 -14.49 17.80 -28.56
N TYR A 84 -14.72 16.66 -27.92
CA TYR A 84 -15.68 16.50 -26.84
C TYR A 84 -15.04 15.76 -25.64
N ILE A 85 -15.40 16.17 -24.44
CA ILE A 85 -15.25 15.33 -23.23
C ILE A 85 -16.64 14.97 -22.73
N ILE A 86 -16.83 13.70 -22.39
CA ILE A 86 -18.09 13.19 -21.85
C ILE A 86 -17.88 12.71 -20.43
N HIS A 87 -18.77 13.11 -19.52
CA HIS A 87 -18.78 12.70 -18.13
C HIS A 87 -20.21 12.53 -17.61
N GLY A 88 -20.37 11.72 -16.56
CA GLY A 88 -21.62 11.70 -15.80
C GLY A 88 -21.86 13.05 -15.10
N ASP A 89 -23.10 13.34 -14.77
CA ASP A 89 -23.47 14.58 -14.06
C ASP A 89 -23.17 14.55 -12.55
N ASP A 90 -22.64 13.44 -12.06
CA ASP A 90 -22.28 13.20 -10.65
C ASP A 90 -21.18 14.12 -10.11
N TRP A 91 -20.33 14.70 -10.96
CA TRP A 91 -19.29 15.65 -10.57
C TRP A 91 -19.76 17.11 -10.41
N GLN A 92 -21.03 17.40 -10.65
CA GLN A 92 -21.61 18.75 -10.47
C GLN A 92 -21.64 19.19 -9.01
N VAL A 93 -21.67 18.19 -8.10
CA VAL A 93 -21.69 18.39 -6.65
C VAL A 93 -20.63 17.52 -5.98
N GLY A 94 -20.23 17.89 -4.75
CA GLY A 94 -19.28 17.08 -3.98
C GLY A 94 -17.80 17.41 -4.24
N PRO A 95 -16.89 16.52 -3.81
CA PRO A 95 -15.45 16.79 -3.80
C PRO A 95 -14.83 16.94 -5.20
N ASP A 96 -15.42 16.34 -6.22
CA ASP A 96 -14.87 16.35 -7.59
C ASP A 96 -15.32 17.58 -8.41
N LYS A 97 -16.09 18.52 -7.83
CA LYS A 97 -16.57 19.72 -8.52
C LYS A 97 -15.44 20.60 -9.09
N TYR A 98 -14.31 20.70 -8.37
CA TYR A 98 -13.17 21.48 -8.86
C TYR A 98 -12.58 20.91 -10.15
N ILE A 99 -12.62 19.59 -10.35
CA ILE A 99 -12.17 18.93 -11.59
C ILE A 99 -13.07 19.34 -12.75
N ARG A 100 -14.38 19.34 -12.51
CA ARG A 100 -15.35 19.84 -13.50
C ARG A 100 -15.00 21.25 -13.96
N ASP A 101 -14.77 22.17 -13.01
CA ASP A 101 -14.44 23.56 -13.30
C ASP A 101 -13.12 23.70 -14.08
N GLU A 102 -12.12 22.87 -13.81
CA GLU A 102 -10.87 22.80 -14.58
C GLU A 102 -11.11 22.32 -16.00
N VAL A 103 -11.90 21.27 -16.17
CA VAL A 103 -12.22 20.68 -17.47
C VAL A 103 -12.94 21.70 -18.36
N PHE A 104 -13.96 22.40 -17.86
CA PHE A 104 -14.65 23.43 -18.62
C PHE A 104 -13.71 24.52 -19.12
N LYS A 105 -12.81 25.02 -18.25
CA LYS A 105 -11.81 26.04 -18.62
C LYS A 105 -10.83 25.55 -19.69
N VAL A 106 -10.41 24.27 -19.61
CA VAL A 106 -9.48 23.74 -20.60
C VAL A 106 -10.15 23.47 -21.92
N MET A 107 -11.36 22.90 -21.92
CA MET A 107 -12.12 22.64 -23.15
C MET A 107 -12.50 23.94 -23.88
N GLU A 108 -12.88 24.98 -23.15
CA GLU A 108 -13.11 26.32 -23.75
C GLU A 108 -11.86 26.83 -24.48
N LYS A 109 -10.67 26.70 -23.88
CA LYS A 109 -9.40 27.09 -24.50
C LYS A 109 -9.03 26.24 -25.73
N LEU A 110 -9.42 24.98 -25.74
CA LEU A 110 -9.18 24.07 -26.86
C LEU A 110 -10.22 24.21 -27.99
N GLY A 111 -11.31 24.96 -27.77
CA GLY A 111 -12.44 25.09 -28.70
C GLY A 111 -13.31 23.82 -28.74
N GLY A 112 -13.22 22.98 -27.71
CA GLY A 112 -14.01 21.76 -27.56
C GLY A 112 -15.20 21.95 -26.60
N GLU A 113 -16.02 20.94 -26.46
CA GLU A 113 -17.27 20.98 -25.68
C GLU A 113 -17.30 19.91 -24.59
N VAL A 114 -17.93 20.24 -23.44
CA VAL A 114 -18.17 19.30 -22.33
C VAL A 114 -19.61 18.83 -22.40
N ILE A 115 -19.80 17.51 -22.52
CA ILE A 115 -21.12 16.84 -22.55
C ILE A 115 -21.34 16.12 -21.24
N GLU A 116 -22.33 16.54 -20.48
CA GLU A 116 -22.73 15.89 -19.25
C GLU A 116 -23.93 14.98 -19.51
N ILE A 117 -23.80 13.71 -19.12
CA ILE A 117 -24.83 12.69 -19.32
C ILE A 117 -25.44 12.32 -17.96
N PRO A 118 -26.79 12.20 -17.86
CA PRO A 118 -27.41 11.76 -16.61
C PRO A 118 -26.85 10.43 -16.14
N TYR A 119 -26.52 10.38 -14.86
CA TYR A 119 -25.97 9.19 -14.22
C TYR A 119 -26.97 8.02 -14.28
N THR A 120 -26.52 6.82 -14.63
CA THR A 120 -27.38 5.64 -14.67
C THR A 120 -27.83 5.26 -13.27
N GLN A 121 -29.12 5.41 -12.97
CA GLN A 121 -29.67 5.13 -11.62
C GLN A 121 -29.60 3.65 -11.27
N ASN A 122 -29.54 3.37 -9.96
CA ASN A 122 -29.58 2.04 -9.34
C ASN A 122 -28.39 1.12 -9.63
N ILE A 123 -27.33 1.59 -10.26
CA ILE A 123 -26.09 0.84 -10.39
C ILE A 123 -24.87 1.75 -10.39
N SER A 124 -23.92 1.46 -9.52
CA SER A 124 -22.64 2.17 -9.46
C SER A 124 -21.53 1.22 -9.06
N ALA A 125 -20.32 1.45 -9.59
CA ALA A 125 -19.14 0.72 -9.15
C ALA A 125 -18.90 0.83 -7.64
N SER A 126 -19.18 2.00 -7.06
CA SER A 126 -19.05 2.23 -5.61
C SER A 126 -20.05 1.42 -4.79
N GLY A 127 -21.31 1.31 -5.22
CA GLY A 127 -22.31 0.50 -4.54
C GLY A 127 -21.97 -0.99 -4.58
N ILE A 128 -21.62 -1.51 -5.77
CA ILE A 128 -21.21 -2.91 -5.94
C ILE A 128 -19.95 -3.19 -5.10
N LYS A 129 -19.00 -2.25 -5.08
CA LYS A 129 -17.78 -2.38 -4.25
C LYS A 129 -18.11 -2.46 -2.76
N GLN A 130 -19.04 -1.65 -2.24
CA GLN A 130 -19.47 -1.73 -0.85
C GLN A 130 -20.08 -3.09 -0.51
N GLU A 131 -20.88 -3.67 -1.40
CA GLU A 131 -21.46 -5.01 -1.22
C GLU A 131 -20.37 -6.09 -1.21
N ILE A 132 -19.38 -6.00 -2.11
CA ILE A 132 -18.24 -6.93 -2.14
C ILE A 132 -17.38 -6.76 -0.87
N ASP A 133 -17.07 -5.53 -0.46
CA ASP A 133 -16.26 -5.26 0.74
C ASP A 133 -16.97 -5.77 2.01
N ALA A 134 -18.32 -5.73 2.05
CA ALA A 134 -19.12 -6.28 3.15
C ALA A 134 -19.05 -7.83 3.23
N LEU A 135 -18.76 -8.51 2.13
CA LEU A 135 -18.53 -9.96 2.08
C LEU A 135 -17.08 -10.34 2.40
N GLY A 136 -16.18 -9.34 2.48
CA GLY A 136 -14.75 -9.51 2.67
C GLY A 136 -14.00 -9.71 1.34
N VAL A 137 -12.67 -9.65 1.43
CA VAL A 137 -11.78 -9.87 0.28
C VAL A 137 -11.16 -11.25 0.30
N THR A 138 -10.87 -11.79 -0.88
CA THR A 138 -10.15 -13.07 -0.96
C THR A 138 -8.70 -12.92 -0.44
N PRO A 139 -8.10 -14.00 0.10
CA PRO A 139 -6.69 -13.98 0.49
C PRO A 139 -5.76 -13.45 -0.62
N GLN A 140 -6.00 -13.82 -1.87
CA GLN A 140 -5.20 -13.37 -3.02
C GLN A 140 -5.26 -11.85 -3.23
N MET A 141 -6.42 -11.25 -3.08
CA MET A 141 -6.60 -9.80 -3.22
C MET A 141 -5.85 -9.04 -2.11
N ARG A 142 -5.98 -9.51 -0.86
CA ARG A 142 -5.27 -8.91 0.28
C ARG A 142 -3.76 -9.07 0.13
N LEU A 143 -3.30 -10.24 -0.29
CA LEU A 143 -1.89 -10.56 -0.49
C LEU A 143 -1.21 -9.56 -1.43
N SER A 144 -1.82 -9.26 -2.57
CA SER A 144 -1.26 -8.38 -3.60
C SER A 144 -1.36 -6.89 -3.26
N SER A 145 -2.25 -6.51 -2.36
CA SER A 145 -2.60 -5.09 -2.15
C SER A 145 -1.45 -4.25 -1.59
N LEU A 146 -0.61 -4.79 -0.70
CA LEU A 146 0.52 -4.04 -0.11
C LEU A 146 1.55 -3.61 -1.18
N ARG A 147 1.96 -4.53 -2.06
CA ARG A 147 2.90 -4.18 -3.14
C ARG A 147 2.33 -3.12 -4.08
N ARG A 148 1.05 -3.24 -4.41
CA ARG A 148 0.36 -2.26 -5.26
C ARG A 148 0.29 -0.89 -4.59
N LEU A 149 0.01 -0.82 -3.29
CA LEU A 149 0.03 0.43 -2.51
C LEU A 149 1.42 1.06 -2.49
N ILE A 150 2.47 0.28 -2.21
CA ILE A 150 3.86 0.75 -2.22
C ILE A 150 4.26 1.29 -3.62
N ALA A 151 3.80 0.65 -4.68
CA ALA A 151 4.06 1.11 -6.05
C ALA A 151 3.27 2.38 -6.42
N ALA A 152 2.07 2.54 -5.86
CA ALA A 152 1.14 3.61 -6.23
C ALA A 152 1.29 4.87 -5.36
N LYS A 153 1.62 4.72 -4.07
CA LYS A 153 1.69 5.83 -3.10
C LYS A 153 3.11 6.18 -2.73
N PRO A 154 3.39 7.46 -2.49
CA PRO A 154 4.68 7.90 -1.96
C PRO A 154 4.93 7.40 -0.53
N ILE A 155 3.89 7.38 0.29
CA ILE A 155 3.89 6.84 1.66
C ILE A 155 2.67 5.95 1.85
N VAL A 156 2.89 4.79 2.46
CA VAL A 156 1.86 3.84 2.90
C VAL A 156 1.79 3.91 4.43
N ARG A 157 0.61 4.22 4.97
CA ARG A 157 0.38 4.38 6.41
C ARG A 157 -0.27 3.14 6.97
N ILE A 158 0.42 2.50 7.90
CA ILE A 158 -0.01 1.26 8.55
C ILE A 158 -0.34 1.54 10.01
N LEU A 159 -1.51 1.10 10.47
CA LEU A 159 -1.92 1.21 11.87
C LEU A 159 -1.83 -0.16 12.54
N GLU A 160 -1.41 -0.14 13.80
CA GLU A 160 -1.38 -1.35 14.62
C GLU A 160 -2.81 -1.89 14.87
N SER A 161 -2.94 -3.24 14.85
CA SER A 161 -4.17 -3.96 15.17
C SER A 161 -3.81 -5.33 15.76
N HIS A 162 -4.49 -5.75 16.83
CA HIS A 162 -4.19 -7.00 17.55
C HIS A 162 -5.43 -7.85 17.85
N ASN A 163 -6.62 -7.43 17.43
CA ASN A 163 -7.86 -8.20 17.54
C ASN A 163 -8.93 -7.65 16.61
N GLY A 164 -10.09 -8.31 16.50
CA GLY A 164 -11.18 -7.89 15.65
C GLY A 164 -11.72 -6.48 15.95
N LEU A 165 -11.77 -6.05 17.22
CA LEU A 165 -12.23 -4.70 17.56
C LEU A 165 -11.27 -3.62 17.07
N THR A 166 -9.97 -3.77 17.29
CA THR A 166 -8.96 -2.83 16.80
C THR A 166 -8.89 -2.87 15.27
N GLY A 167 -9.12 -4.05 14.67
CA GLY A 167 -9.29 -4.21 13.23
C GLY A 167 -10.45 -3.39 12.67
N LEU A 168 -11.63 -3.47 13.28
CA LEU A 168 -12.80 -2.66 12.90
C LEU A 168 -12.51 -1.16 12.99
N ILE A 169 -11.86 -0.72 14.07
CA ILE A 169 -11.48 0.68 14.25
C ILE A 169 -10.52 1.12 13.11
N ALA A 170 -9.49 0.35 12.84
CA ALA A 170 -8.51 0.67 11.78
C ALA A 170 -9.12 0.62 10.37
N GLU A 171 -10.10 -0.28 10.12
CA GLU A 171 -10.80 -0.39 8.83
C GLU A 171 -11.65 0.85 8.55
N HIS A 172 -12.39 1.34 9.55
CA HIS A 172 -13.42 2.37 9.36
C HIS A 172 -12.98 3.78 9.77
N THR A 173 -11.82 3.95 10.43
CA THR A 173 -11.35 5.28 10.82
C THR A 173 -10.96 6.09 9.58
N LYS A 174 -11.64 7.22 9.42
CA LYS A 174 -11.40 8.19 8.36
C LYS A 174 -11.40 9.59 8.95
N VAL A 175 -10.57 10.44 8.39
CA VAL A 175 -10.49 11.86 8.73
C VAL A 175 -10.51 12.70 7.46
N GLU A 176 -11.12 13.86 7.52
CA GLU A 176 -11.07 14.83 6.44
C GLU A 176 -9.93 15.82 6.69
N VAL A 177 -9.02 15.94 5.72
CA VAL A 177 -7.91 16.90 5.78
C VAL A 177 -7.89 17.67 4.45
N ASN A 178 -8.08 18.99 4.54
CA ASN A 178 -8.12 19.88 3.36
C ASN A 178 -9.13 19.45 2.28
N GLY A 179 -10.31 18.99 2.69
CA GLY A 179 -11.37 18.52 1.78
C GLY A 179 -11.11 17.15 1.16
N GLN A 180 -10.08 16.42 1.63
CA GLN A 180 -9.78 15.06 1.21
C GLN A 180 -9.93 14.08 2.36
N GLU A 181 -10.63 12.98 2.11
CA GLU A 181 -10.72 11.87 3.06
C GLU A 181 -9.36 11.15 3.14
N ARG A 182 -8.91 10.90 4.36
CA ARG A 182 -7.68 10.17 4.67
C ARG A 182 -8.00 8.99 5.57
N GLU A 183 -7.38 7.85 5.28
CA GLU A 183 -7.47 6.64 6.09
C GLU A 183 -6.10 5.96 6.18
N PHE A 184 -5.97 5.00 7.09
CA PHE A 184 -4.81 4.11 7.08
C PHE A 184 -4.91 3.11 5.93
N ASP A 185 -3.78 2.78 5.33
CA ASP A 185 -3.71 1.95 4.13
C ASP A 185 -3.68 0.45 4.43
N GLY A 186 -3.28 0.09 5.64
CA GLY A 186 -3.14 -1.30 6.08
C GLY A 186 -3.00 -1.42 7.58
N MET A 187 -2.79 -2.64 8.04
CA MET A 187 -2.67 -2.99 9.46
C MET A 187 -1.37 -3.71 9.76
N TRP A 188 -0.90 -3.55 11.00
CA TRP A 188 0.23 -4.27 11.56
C TRP A 188 -0.24 -5.13 12.74
N ALA A 189 -0.14 -6.45 12.61
CA ALA A 189 -0.32 -7.38 13.72
C ALA A 189 0.99 -7.46 14.52
N SER A 190 1.10 -6.62 15.55
CA SER A 190 2.28 -6.43 16.37
C SER A 190 2.40 -7.51 17.45
N SER A 191 3.59 -8.09 17.64
CA SER A 191 3.86 -9.02 18.72
C SER A 191 3.76 -8.39 20.10
N LEU A 192 4.11 -7.12 20.23
CA LEU A 192 4.01 -6.35 21.47
C LEU A 192 2.56 -6.26 21.96
N THR A 193 1.66 -5.84 21.10
CA THR A 193 0.25 -5.65 21.47
C THR A 193 -0.49 -6.98 21.60
N ASP A 194 -0.17 -7.99 20.78
CA ASP A 194 -0.64 -9.36 20.96
C ASP A 194 -0.27 -9.91 22.36
N SER A 195 0.98 -9.73 22.77
CA SER A 195 1.46 -10.16 24.09
C SER A 195 0.81 -9.35 25.21
N THR A 196 0.78 -8.03 25.08
CA THR A 196 0.23 -7.13 26.10
C THR A 196 -1.27 -7.36 26.33
N SER A 197 -2.04 -7.61 25.26
CA SER A 197 -3.47 -7.92 25.37
C SER A 197 -3.77 -9.18 26.16
N LYS A 198 -2.79 -10.08 26.29
CA LYS A 198 -2.84 -11.33 27.05
C LYS A 198 -2.14 -11.25 28.41
N GLY A 199 -1.69 -10.04 28.80
CA GLY A 199 -0.95 -9.83 30.06
C GLY A 199 0.42 -10.51 30.06
N LYS A 200 1.02 -10.77 28.92
CA LYS A 200 2.32 -11.41 28.77
C LYS A 200 3.40 -10.42 28.29
N PRO A 201 4.67 -10.63 28.68
CA PRO A 201 5.77 -9.83 28.14
C PRO A 201 6.02 -10.16 26.66
N ASP A 202 6.55 -9.17 25.93
CA ASP A 202 6.92 -9.30 24.51
C ASP A 202 8.29 -9.98 24.35
N ILE A 203 8.31 -11.28 24.59
CA ILE A 203 9.48 -12.15 24.57
C ILE A 203 9.20 -13.46 23.81
N GLU A 204 8.35 -13.43 22.79
CA GLU A 204 7.84 -14.63 22.10
C GLU A 204 7.08 -15.60 23.04
N ALA A 205 6.53 -15.09 24.16
CA ALA A 205 5.75 -15.89 25.11
C ALA A 205 4.36 -16.26 24.61
N VAL A 206 3.86 -15.58 23.60
CA VAL A 206 2.66 -15.95 22.86
C VAL A 206 3.08 -16.69 21.60
N ASP A 207 2.71 -17.97 21.53
CA ASP A 207 3.09 -18.83 20.42
C ASP A 207 2.38 -18.43 19.11
N LEU A 208 2.98 -18.85 17.99
CA LEU A 208 2.48 -18.51 16.65
C LEU A 208 1.02 -18.96 16.44
N THR A 209 0.63 -20.14 16.93
CA THR A 209 -0.74 -20.66 16.73
C THR A 209 -1.78 -19.75 17.40
N THR A 210 -1.49 -19.30 18.62
CA THR A 210 -2.33 -18.35 19.35
C THR A 210 -2.43 -17.01 18.59
N ARG A 211 -1.30 -16.49 18.09
CA ARG A 211 -1.27 -15.25 17.31
C ARG A 211 -2.04 -15.36 15.99
N LEU A 212 -1.96 -16.50 15.32
CA LEU A 212 -2.72 -16.77 14.09
C LEU A 212 -4.22 -16.83 14.35
N HIS A 213 -4.65 -17.28 15.53
CA HIS A 213 -6.06 -17.28 15.92
C HIS A 213 -6.60 -15.85 16.04
N ASP A 214 -5.92 -14.96 16.78
CA ASP A 214 -6.30 -13.55 16.93
C ASP A 214 -6.23 -12.80 15.58
N LEU A 215 -5.25 -13.16 14.76
CA LEU A 215 -5.11 -12.62 13.41
C LEU A 215 -6.33 -12.95 12.54
N ASN A 216 -6.90 -14.16 12.69
CA ASN A 216 -8.09 -14.55 11.95
C ASN A 216 -9.28 -13.60 12.25
N ASP A 217 -9.49 -13.22 13.51
CA ASP A 217 -10.54 -12.26 13.90
C ASP A 217 -10.34 -10.90 13.23
N THR A 218 -9.08 -10.46 13.08
CA THR A 218 -8.75 -9.24 12.35
C THR A 218 -9.02 -9.40 10.84
N LEU A 219 -8.71 -10.55 10.25
CA LEU A 219 -8.93 -10.81 8.84
C LEU A 219 -10.40 -10.86 8.45
N GLU A 220 -11.29 -11.23 9.37
CA GLU A 220 -12.74 -11.23 9.15
C GLU A 220 -13.33 -9.82 9.02
N VAL A 221 -12.68 -8.81 9.58
CA VAL A 221 -13.22 -7.44 9.67
C VAL A 221 -12.46 -6.43 8.80
N THR A 222 -11.44 -6.86 8.03
CA THR A 222 -10.65 -5.95 7.20
C THR A 222 -10.53 -6.40 5.75
N THR A 223 -10.59 -5.42 4.86
CA THR A 223 -10.25 -5.57 3.45
C THR A 223 -8.82 -5.09 3.13
N LYS A 224 -8.16 -4.46 4.11
CA LYS A 224 -6.82 -3.85 3.97
C LYS A 224 -5.71 -4.90 4.04
N PRO A 225 -4.52 -4.62 3.50
CA PRO A 225 -3.36 -5.47 3.66
C PRO A 225 -2.94 -5.55 5.13
N VAL A 226 -2.47 -6.72 5.53
CA VAL A 226 -1.96 -6.96 6.90
C VAL A 226 -0.49 -7.33 6.83
N ILE A 227 0.30 -6.66 7.66
CA ILE A 227 1.71 -6.96 7.92
C ILE A 227 1.77 -7.71 9.25
N PHE A 228 2.43 -8.86 9.27
CA PHE A 228 2.60 -9.67 10.47
C PHE A 228 4.01 -9.46 11.05
N ASP A 229 4.08 -9.13 12.34
CA ASP A 229 5.32 -9.11 13.10
C ASP A 229 5.74 -10.56 13.40
N GLY A 230 6.74 -11.03 12.71
CA GLY A 230 7.25 -12.39 12.81
C GLY A 230 8.32 -12.57 13.90
N ASP A 231 8.51 -11.55 14.75
CA ASP A 231 9.56 -11.58 15.79
C ASP A 231 10.94 -11.90 15.16
N THR A 232 11.69 -12.85 15.76
CA THR A 232 12.97 -13.31 15.19
C THR A 232 12.81 -14.23 13.96
N GLY A 233 11.59 -14.61 13.61
CA GLY A 233 11.29 -15.64 12.60
C GLY A 233 11.53 -17.07 13.12
N GLY A 234 11.95 -17.23 14.36
CA GLY A 234 12.25 -18.53 14.95
C GLY A 234 13.44 -19.25 14.31
N LYS A 235 13.41 -20.58 14.31
CA LYS A 235 14.43 -21.41 13.66
C LYS A 235 14.28 -21.37 12.15
N ILE A 236 15.40 -21.40 11.43
CA ILE A 236 15.45 -21.34 9.96
C ILE A 236 14.56 -22.43 9.35
N GLU A 237 14.63 -23.65 9.88
CA GLU A 237 13.86 -24.81 9.40
C GLU A 237 12.35 -24.65 9.57
N HIS A 238 11.91 -23.82 10.53
CA HIS A 238 10.50 -23.58 10.81
C HIS A 238 9.97 -22.35 10.05
N PHE A 239 10.83 -21.40 9.75
CA PHE A 239 10.42 -20.14 9.13
C PHE A 239 9.72 -20.35 7.79
N GLY A 240 10.17 -21.30 6.97
CA GLY A 240 9.50 -21.67 5.72
C GLY A 240 8.05 -22.11 5.90
N PHE A 241 7.72 -22.82 7.00
CA PHE A 241 6.33 -23.20 7.30
C PHE A 241 5.50 -21.99 7.74
N THR A 242 6.09 -21.07 8.50
CA THR A 242 5.46 -19.80 8.88
C THR A 242 5.10 -18.98 7.65
N VAL A 243 6.04 -18.81 6.72
CA VAL A 243 5.83 -18.10 5.44
C VAL A 243 4.64 -18.69 4.67
N ARG A 244 4.62 -20.01 4.46
CA ARG A 244 3.53 -20.69 3.74
C ARG A 244 2.17 -20.53 4.44
N THR A 245 2.16 -20.53 5.77
CA THR A 245 0.93 -20.35 6.53
C THR A 245 0.39 -18.94 6.40
N LEU A 246 1.24 -17.94 6.56
CA LEU A 246 0.85 -16.53 6.41
C LEU A 246 0.38 -16.21 4.98
N GLU A 247 1.09 -16.73 3.99
CA GLU A 247 0.74 -16.56 2.58
C GLU A 247 -0.63 -17.17 2.25
N ARG A 248 -0.91 -18.38 2.75
CA ARG A 248 -2.22 -19.04 2.59
C ARG A 248 -3.36 -18.26 3.24
N LEU A 249 -3.12 -17.59 4.36
CA LEU A 249 -4.10 -16.73 5.03
C LEU A 249 -4.31 -15.39 4.30
N GLY A 250 -3.48 -15.06 3.31
CA GLY A 250 -3.55 -13.80 2.58
C GLY A 250 -2.91 -12.62 3.32
N ILE A 251 -1.96 -12.91 4.23
CA ILE A 251 -1.12 -11.88 4.84
C ILE A 251 -0.19 -11.32 3.77
N SER A 252 -0.09 -10.00 3.69
CA SER A 252 0.67 -9.36 2.62
C SER A 252 2.18 -9.34 2.87
N CYS A 253 2.59 -9.36 4.15
CA CYS A 253 3.98 -9.21 4.53
C CYS A 253 4.27 -9.84 5.89
N VAL A 254 5.45 -10.42 6.05
CA VAL A 254 6.04 -10.74 7.36
C VAL A 254 7.30 -9.91 7.57
N ILE A 255 7.45 -9.35 8.77
CA ILE A 255 8.68 -8.67 9.20
C ILE A 255 9.38 -9.57 10.20
N ILE A 256 10.68 -9.81 10.01
CA ILE A 256 11.53 -10.56 10.94
C ILE A 256 12.74 -9.70 11.35
N GLU A 257 13.11 -9.76 12.63
CA GLU A 257 14.24 -9.02 13.17
C GLU A 257 15.51 -9.85 13.27
N ASP A 258 16.67 -9.22 13.09
CA ASP A 258 17.98 -9.85 13.09
C ASP A 258 18.55 -10.08 14.51
N LYS A 259 17.69 -10.47 15.44
CA LYS A 259 18.07 -10.86 16.80
C LYS A 259 18.15 -12.37 16.97
N VAL A 260 18.96 -12.79 17.93
CA VAL A 260 19.09 -14.18 18.39
C VAL A 260 18.99 -14.27 19.90
N GLY A 261 18.64 -15.44 20.39
CA GLY A 261 18.43 -15.68 21.82
C GLY A 261 17.02 -15.32 22.26
N LEU A 262 16.87 -14.96 23.53
CA LEU A 262 15.59 -14.52 24.06
C LEU A 262 15.25 -13.14 23.52
N LYS A 263 14.17 -13.04 22.75
CA LYS A 263 13.64 -11.77 22.28
C LYS A 263 13.32 -10.86 23.47
N GLN A 264 13.61 -9.58 23.32
CA GLN A 264 13.21 -8.54 24.25
C GLN A 264 12.70 -7.33 23.48
N ASN A 265 11.77 -6.58 24.07
CA ASN A 265 11.23 -5.40 23.46
C ASN A 265 12.34 -4.39 23.14
N SER A 266 12.30 -3.82 21.94
CA SER A 266 13.34 -2.91 21.43
C SER A 266 13.27 -1.50 22.02
N LEU A 267 12.08 -1.04 22.45
CA LEU A 267 11.82 0.37 22.81
C LEU A 267 11.70 0.62 24.31
N PHE A 268 11.32 -0.38 25.10
CA PHE A 268 11.04 -0.20 26.52
C PHE A 268 12.08 -0.92 27.38
N GLY A 269 12.93 -0.09 27.99
CA GLY A 269 13.64 -0.20 29.24
C GLY A 269 14.07 -1.56 29.76
N THR A 270 14.78 -2.34 28.97
CA THR A 270 15.50 -3.48 29.51
C THR A 270 17.00 -3.22 29.40
N ASP A 271 17.69 -3.31 30.54
CA ASP A 271 19.16 -3.33 30.60
C ASP A 271 19.75 -4.63 30.02
N ALA A 272 18.89 -5.49 29.43
CA ALA A 272 19.30 -6.75 28.88
C ALA A 272 20.01 -6.57 27.55
N VAL A 273 21.17 -7.19 27.44
CA VAL A 273 21.98 -7.20 26.22
C VAL A 273 21.22 -7.96 25.14
N GLN A 274 20.84 -7.24 24.09
CA GLN A 274 20.24 -7.85 22.90
C GLN A 274 21.34 -8.25 21.93
N THR A 275 21.33 -9.51 21.50
CA THR A 275 22.32 -10.06 20.58
C THR A 275 21.76 -10.09 19.18
N GLN A 276 22.44 -9.43 18.24
CA GLN A 276 22.15 -9.55 16.82
C GLN A 276 22.75 -10.84 16.26
N ASP A 277 22.05 -11.43 15.30
CA ASP A 277 22.55 -12.55 14.49
C ASP A 277 23.76 -12.13 13.65
N THR A 278 24.51 -13.11 13.17
CA THR A 278 25.50 -12.84 12.11
C THR A 278 24.78 -12.44 10.82
N ILE A 279 25.46 -11.70 9.97
CA ILE A 279 24.92 -11.32 8.66
C ILE A 279 24.54 -12.58 7.88
N GLU A 280 25.43 -13.56 7.84
CA GLU A 280 25.26 -14.82 7.11
C GLU A 280 24.11 -15.67 7.68
N GLY A 281 23.96 -15.73 9.01
CA GLY A 281 22.87 -16.45 9.67
C GLY A 281 21.51 -15.86 9.31
N PHE A 282 21.38 -14.55 9.39
CA PHE A 282 20.14 -13.90 9.04
C PHE A 282 19.85 -13.91 7.52
N GLN A 283 20.87 -13.79 6.67
CA GLN A 283 20.74 -14.01 5.23
C GLN A 283 20.23 -15.42 4.90
N ALA A 284 20.73 -16.45 5.59
CA ALA A 284 20.26 -17.83 5.39
C ALA A 284 18.76 -17.96 5.75
N LYS A 285 18.31 -17.28 6.80
CA LYS A 285 16.89 -17.24 7.18
C LYS A 285 16.03 -16.55 6.13
N ILE A 286 16.48 -15.39 5.60
CA ILE A 286 15.80 -14.69 4.51
C ILE A 286 15.66 -15.62 3.29
N ARG A 287 16.74 -16.27 2.86
CA ARG A 287 16.73 -17.19 1.71
C ARG A 287 15.76 -18.34 1.92
N ALA A 288 15.77 -18.97 3.11
CA ALA A 288 14.84 -20.04 3.45
C ALA A 288 13.36 -19.60 3.36
N GLY A 289 13.05 -18.38 3.82
CA GLY A 289 11.73 -17.79 3.65
C GLY A 289 11.38 -17.55 2.19
N LYS A 290 12.31 -17.00 1.40
CA LYS A 290 12.11 -16.74 -0.03
C LYS A 290 11.93 -18.03 -0.85
N GLU A 291 12.64 -19.08 -0.53
CA GLU A 291 12.47 -20.41 -1.14
C GLU A 291 11.12 -21.06 -0.80
N ALA A 292 10.59 -20.79 0.40
CA ALA A 292 9.30 -21.29 0.82
C ALA A 292 8.11 -20.54 0.23
N GLN A 293 8.32 -19.31 -0.20
CA GLN A 293 7.32 -18.40 -0.77
C GLN A 293 6.76 -18.96 -2.09
N ILE A 294 5.43 -18.91 -2.26
CA ILE A 294 4.74 -19.44 -3.44
C ILE A 294 4.43 -18.33 -4.43
N THR A 295 3.93 -17.20 -3.95
CA THR A 295 3.55 -16.05 -4.80
C THR A 295 4.60 -14.95 -4.74
N ARG A 296 4.63 -14.10 -5.78
CA ARG A 296 5.48 -12.90 -5.78
C ARG A 296 4.90 -11.73 -4.98
N ASP A 297 3.64 -11.84 -4.59
CA ASP A 297 2.91 -10.78 -3.91
C ASP A 297 3.24 -10.70 -2.42
N PHE A 298 3.47 -11.85 -1.78
CA PHE A 298 3.90 -11.90 -0.38
C PHE A 298 5.26 -11.24 -0.20
N MET A 299 5.45 -10.52 0.90
CA MET A 299 6.70 -9.82 1.18
C MET A 299 7.36 -10.35 2.45
N ILE A 300 8.68 -10.48 2.40
CA ILE A 300 9.53 -10.74 3.58
C ILE A 300 10.39 -9.50 3.79
N VAL A 301 10.20 -8.84 4.93
CA VAL A 301 10.91 -7.62 5.30
C VAL A 301 11.88 -7.92 6.44
N SER A 302 13.09 -7.42 6.30
CA SER A 302 14.15 -7.56 7.29
C SER A 302 14.19 -6.33 8.21
N ARG A 303 14.04 -6.55 9.52
CA ARG A 303 14.18 -5.50 10.53
C ARG A 303 15.60 -5.55 11.08
N CYS A 304 16.33 -4.46 10.86
CA CYS A 304 17.70 -4.30 11.34
C CYS A 304 17.69 -3.62 12.71
N GLU A 305 18.23 -4.29 13.70
CA GLU A 305 18.27 -3.82 15.09
C GLU A 305 19.61 -3.18 15.50
N SER A 306 20.48 -2.86 14.54
CA SER A 306 21.81 -2.26 14.82
C SER A 306 21.74 -1.01 15.67
N LEU A 307 20.89 -0.05 15.32
CA LEU A 307 20.76 1.21 16.07
C LEU A 307 20.14 0.98 17.47
N ILE A 308 19.26 0.01 17.61
CA ILE A 308 18.70 -0.42 18.90
C ILE A 308 19.77 -1.05 19.79
N ALA A 309 20.67 -1.84 19.18
CA ALA A 309 21.81 -2.46 19.86
C ALA A 309 22.96 -1.48 20.16
N GLY A 310 22.80 -0.19 19.84
CA GLY A 310 23.81 0.84 20.06
C GLY A 310 24.98 0.83 19.08
N LYS A 311 24.80 0.17 17.93
CA LYS A 311 25.77 0.17 16.84
C LYS A 311 25.58 1.39 15.93
N THR A 312 26.49 1.54 14.96
CA THR A 312 26.55 2.70 14.05
C THR A 312 25.59 2.55 12.86
N VAL A 313 25.35 3.67 12.18
CA VAL A 313 24.64 3.68 10.87
C VAL A 313 25.42 2.88 9.83
N ASP A 314 26.75 2.83 9.90
CA ASP A 314 27.57 2.02 8.99
C ASP A 314 27.30 0.52 9.16
N ASP A 315 27.23 0.00 10.41
CA ASP A 315 26.83 -1.40 10.68
C ASP A 315 25.42 -1.69 10.16
N ALA A 316 24.47 -0.78 10.36
CA ALA A 316 23.12 -0.92 9.86
C ALA A 316 23.08 -0.98 8.31
N LEU A 317 23.86 -0.13 7.64
CA LEU A 317 23.96 -0.11 6.17
C LEU A 317 24.59 -1.39 5.62
N GLU A 318 25.70 -1.86 6.21
CA GLU A 318 26.34 -3.12 5.81
C GLU A 318 25.37 -4.29 5.87
N ARG A 319 24.67 -4.45 7.01
CA ARG A 319 23.68 -5.49 7.20
C ARG A 319 22.52 -5.39 6.22
N CYS A 320 21.93 -4.20 6.10
CA CYS A 320 20.77 -4.00 5.23
C CYS A 320 21.09 -4.23 3.75
N HIS A 321 22.29 -3.87 3.28
CA HIS A 321 22.73 -4.21 1.93
C HIS A 321 22.84 -5.72 1.73
N ALA A 322 23.44 -6.42 2.70
CA ALA A 322 23.54 -7.88 2.67
C ALA A 322 22.15 -8.57 2.70
N TYR A 323 21.20 -8.00 3.43
CA TYR A 323 19.83 -8.54 3.47
C TYR A 323 19.10 -8.34 2.14
N VAL A 324 19.32 -7.22 1.45
CA VAL A 324 18.80 -7.01 0.09
C VAL A 324 19.40 -8.02 -0.88
N GLU A 325 20.69 -8.30 -0.80
CA GLU A 325 21.35 -9.34 -1.60
C GLU A 325 20.80 -10.76 -1.31
N ALA A 326 20.34 -11.02 -0.09
CA ALA A 326 19.67 -12.27 0.27
C ALA A 326 18.22 -12.37 -0.25
N GLY A 327 17.65 -11.28 -0.78
CA GLY A 327 16.34 -11.26 -1.43
C GLY A 327 15.21 -10.72 -0.55
N THR A 328 15.50 -9.99 0.54
CA THR A 328 14.45 -9.30 1.31
C THR A 328 13.67 -8.31 0.42
N ASP A 329 12.37 -8.19 0.65
CA ASP A 329 11.49 -7.29 -0.12
C ASP A 329 11.44 -5.86 0.42
N GLY A 330 12.03 -5.63 1.59
CA GLY A 330 12.09 -4.32 2.22
C GLY A 330 12.95 -4.35 3.48
N ILE A 331 13.28 -3.18 3.98
CA ILE A 331 14.05 -2.99 5.21
C ILE A 331 13.21 -2.21 6.21
N MET A 332 13.19 -2.67 7.45
CA MET A 332 12.70 -1.92 8.58
C MET A 332 13.86 -1.50 9.46
N ILE A 333 13.92 -0.22 9.80
CA ILE A 333 14.95 0.36 10.67
C ILE A 333 14.30 1.01 11.89
N HIS A 334 14.86 0.75 13.06
CA HIS A 334 14.43 1.31 14.34
C HIS A 334 15.56 2.08 15.02
N SER A 335 15.20 3.11 15.77
CA SER A 335 16.14 3.85 16.62
C SER A 335 15.52 4.27 17.95
N LYS A 336 16.36 4.37 18.97
CA LYS A 336 16.04 4.98 20.28
C LYS A 336 16.35 6.48 20.30
N GLU A 337 17.04 6.99 19.29
CA GLU A 337 17.47 8.39 19.22
C GLU A 337 16.26 9.29 18.93
N LYS A 338 16.03 10.23 19.84
CA LYS A 338 14.87 11.14 19.77
C LYS A 338 14.97 12.16 18.64
N SER A 339 16.19 12.50 18.23
CA SER A 339 16.43 13.46 17.13
C SER A 339 15.97 12.87 15.78
N GLY A 340 16.07 11.55 15.62
CA GLY A 340 15.83 10.84 14.36
C GLY A 340 16.86 11.10 13.26
N GLU A 341 17.97 11.81 13.58
CA GLU A 341 19.01 12.12 12.58
C GLU A 341 19.72 10.85 12.08
N ASP A 342 19.88 9.84 12.93
CA ASP A 342 20.42 8.54 12.54
C ASP A 342 19.52 7.80 11.53
N ILE A 343 18.19 7.87 11.70
CA ILE A 343 17.23 7.33 10.74
C ILE A 343 17.31 8.08 9.41
N LYS A 344 17.40 9.39 9.46
CA LYS A 344 17.51 10.23 8.26
C LYS A 344 18.83 9.95 7.53
N GLU A 345 19.94 9.89 8.23
CA GLU A 345 21.24 9.52 7.66
C GLU A 345 21.20 8.14 7.02
N PHE A 346 20.64 7.15 7.74
CA PHE A 346 20.45 5.80 7.20
C PHE A 346 19.65 5.81 5.89
N CYS A 347 18.48 6.47 5.88
CA CYS A 347 17.61 6.51 4.71
C CYS A 347 18.31 7.13 3.50
N LEU A 348 19.01 8.25 3.68
CA LEU A 348 19.74 8.94 2.62
C LEU A 348 20.82 8.04 2.00
N ARG A 349 21.68 7.49 2.83
CA ARG A 349 22.82 6.65 2.39
C ARG A 349 22.37 5.30 1.84
N PHE A 350 21.33 4.69 2.42
CA PHE A 350 20.77 3.43 1.91
C PHE A 350 20.20 3.60 0.50
N ARG A 351 19.53 4.73 0.22
CA ARG A 351 18.95 5.05 -1.09
C ARG A 351 19.99 5.18 -2.20
N GLU A 352 21.24 5.51 -1.91
CA GLU A 352 22.31 5.59 -2.91
C GLU A 352 22.55 4.27 -3.65
N LYS A 353 22.40 3.13 -2.95
CA LYS A 353 22.59 1.79 -3.51
C LYS A 353 21.28 1.03 -3.75
N ASN A 354 20.24 1.29 -2.96
CA ASN A 354 18.97 0.56 -2.96
C ASN A 354 17.79 1.50 -3.20
N ALA A 355 17.78 2.15 -4.35
CA ALA A 355 16.82 3.18 -4.70
C ALA A 355 15.34 2.76 -4.59
N HIS A 356 15.03 1.50 -4.88
CA HIS A 356 13.64 1.00 -4.98
C HIS A 356 13.20 0.08 -3.83
N THR A 357 14.12 -0.31 -2.93
CA THR A 357 13.77 -1.16 -1.79
C THR A 357 12.91 -0.37 -0.79
N PRO A 358 11.70 -0.83 -0.44
CA PRO A 358 10.88 -0.17 0.56
C PRO A 358 11.61 -0.05 1.90
N ILE A 359 11.47 1.11 2.56
CA ILE A 359 11.95 1.33 3.93
C ILE A 359 10.74 1.52 4.82
N ILE A 360 10.71 0.81 5.94
CA ILE A 360 9.68 0.93 6.98
C ILE A 360 10.32 1.60 8.18
N VAL A 361 9.64 2.61 8.70
CA VAL A 361 10.03 3.31 9.92
C VAL A 361 8.86 3.37 10.89
N VAL A 362 9.16 3.37 12.19
CA VAL A 362 8.17 3.50 13.26
C VAL A 362 8.56 4.71 14.11
N PRO A 363 7.96 5.88 13.87
CA PRO A 363 8.39 7.15 14.45
C PRO A 363 7.93 7.34 15.90
N THR A 364 7.96 6.31 16.73
CA THR A 364 7.52 6.35 18.13
C THR A 364 8.41 7.24 18.98
N THR A 365 9.72 7.20 18.76
CA THR A 365 10.72 7.95 19.50
C THR A 365 11.03 9.33 18.91
N TYR A 366 10.80 9.51 17.61
CA TYR A 366 11.04 10.74 16.83
C TYR A 366 9.76 11.25 16.16
N ASN A 367 8.67 11.32 16.92
CA ASN A 367 7.33 11.69 16.47
C ASN A 367 7.17 13.15 16.02
N GLN A 368 8.22 13.97 16.13
CA GLN A 368 8.28 15.33 15.58
C GLN A 368 8.42 15.32 14.04
N PHE A 369 8.78 14.20 13.42
CA PHE A 369 8.86 14.11 11.98
C PHE A 369 7.47 14.02 11.38
N THR A 370 7.24 14.83 10.36
CA THR A 370 6.02 14.77 9.56
C THR A 370 6.17 13.74 8.44
N ASP A 371 5.04 13.25 7.93
CA ASP A 371 5.02 12.40 6.74
C ASP A 371 5.76 13.04 5.56
N CYS A 372 5.62 14.37 5.38
CA CYS A 372 6.31 15.11 4.32
C CYS A 372 7.83 15.01 4.45
N LEU A 373 8.37 15.11 5.66
CA LEU A 373 9.82 15.00 5.87
C LEU A 373 10.35 13.62 5.53
N LEU A 374 9.61 12.57 5.91
CA LEU A 374 9.94 11.18 5.57
C LEU A 374 9.82 10.90 4.05
N TYR A 375 8.90 11.59 3.37
CA TYR A 375 8.69 11.47 1.93
C TYR A 375 9.72 12.25 1.10
N THR A 376 10.10 13.44 1.54
CA THR A 376 11.07 14.32 0.83
C THR A 376 12.52 13.92 1.04
N SER A 377 12.81 12.96 1.92
CA SER A 377 14.10 12.25 1.86
C SER A 377 14.22 11.63 0.48
N PRO A 378 15.28 11.91 -0.31
CA PRO A 378 15.26 11.76 -1.76
C PRO A 378 14.80 10.39 -2.20
N SER A 379 13.59 10.35 -2.76
CA SER A 379 13.07 9.20 -3.46
C SER A 379 13.65 9.21 -4.89
N PRO A 380 14.07 8.08 -5.44
CA PRO A 380 14.52 7.99 -6.82
C PRO A 380 13.50 8.44 -7.85
N ARG A 381 12.23 8.59 -7.46
CA ARG A 381 11.15 9.06 -8.33
C ARG A 381 11.22 10.55 -8.67
N ASP A 382 12.04 11.32 -7.93
CA ASP A 382 12.20 12.77 -8.14
C ASP A 382 13.38 13.13 -9.04
N ARG A 383 14.07 12.14 -9.63
CA ARG A 383 15.17 12.30 -10.58
C ARG A 383 14.81 11.70 -11.94
N GLY A 384 13.67 12.06 -12.49
CA GLY A 384 13.25 11.67 -13.82
C GLY A 384 12.86 12.86 -14.66
#